data_feadce71bd72dfa80b5e738e90e21266
#
_entry.id   feadce71bd72dfa80b5e738e90e21266
#
_cell.length_a   1.000
_cell.length_b   1.000
_cell.length_c   1.000
_cell.angle_alpha   90.00
_cell.angle_beta   90.00
_cell.angle_gamma   90.00
#
_symmetry.space_group_name_H-M   'P 1'
#
loop_
_entity.id
_entity.type
_entity.pdbx_description
1 polymer ?
#
loop_
_entity_poly.entity_id
_entity_poly.type
_entity_poly.pdbx_seq_one_letter_code
_entity_poly.pdbx_strand_id
1 'polypeptide(L)'
;MRRKSDKEIIKEFNIFLILGIISILFGIFIVLFPIMPTTPYEEYKEKEVIISEFDHFYGGVKGASYDYIITEDGEKYNITGEYSRSELSEILIKGTAAVIKYDINNILPFIKYAEEITVGGNKIVTYNNDAPTNWTPHIIFCIIFCLIGVLFLFAFRWQIIRNRKLQVKRDVRIMKKYGKLKK
;
A
#
# COMPACT_ATOMS: atom_id res chain seq x y z
N MET A 1 -24.97 -33.96 -8.36
CA MET A 1 -24.73 -32.58 -7.94
C MET A 1 -25.44 -32.29 -6.62
N ARG A 2 -24.72 -32.13 -5.52
CA ARG A 2 -25.26 -31.92 -4.18
C ARG A 2 -25.99 -30.56 -4.11
N ARG A 3 -27.22 -30.57 -3.63
CA ARG A 3 -28.04 -29.35 -3.50
C ARG A 3 -27.48 -28.49 -2.36
N LYS A 4 -26.91 -27.28 -2.66
CA LYS A 4 -26.50 -26.33 -1.63
C LYS A 4 -27.74 -25.85 -0.88
N SER A 5 -27.64 -25.74 0.44
CA SER A 5 -28.73 -25.19 1.27
C SER A 5 -28.83 -23.67 1.04
N ASP A 6 -29.98 -23.08 1.31
CA ASP A 6 -30.17 -21.64 1.16
C ASP A 6 -29.20 -20.84 2.07
N LYS A 7 -28.83 -21.42 3.23
CA LYS A 7 -27.81 -20.84 4.13
C LYS A 7 -26.40 -20.81 3.52
N GLU A 8 -26.00 -21.88 2.80
CA GLU A 8 -24.69 -21.92 2.10
C GLU A 8 -24.64 -20.91 0.94
N ILE A 9 -25.75 -20.75 0.24
CA ILE A 9 -25.89 -19.80 -0.85
C ILE A 9 -25.76 -18.37 -0.32
N ILE A 10 -26.45 -18.01 0.76
CA ILE A 10 -26.37 -16.70 1.39
C ILE A 10 -24.94 -16.41 1.91
N LYS A 11 -24.28 -17.40 2.48
CA LYS A 11 -22.89 -17.25 2.97
C LYS A 11 -21.91 -16.97 1.83
N GLU A 12 -22.03 -17.66 0.70
CA GLU A 12 -21.21 -17.36 -0.49
C GLU A 12 -21.50 -15.98 -1.06
N PHE A 13 -22.75 -15.51 -1.03
CA PHE A 13 -23.13 -14.18 -1.45
C PHE A 13 -22.47 -13.08 -0.62
N ASN A 14 -22.50 -13.24 0.70
CA ASN A 14 -21.89 -12.25 1.59
C ASN A 14 -20.38 -12.16 1.37
N ILE A 15 -19.70 -13.25 1.03
CA ILE A 15 -18.27 -13.25 0.73
C ILE A 15 -18.00 -12.37 -0.51
N PHE A 16 -18.73 -12.52 -1.60
CA PHE A 16 -18.54 -11.69 -2.80
C PHE A 16 -18.81 -10.21 -2.55
N LEU A 17 -19.85 -9.90 -1.76
CA LEU A 17 -20.16 -8.53 -1.38
C LEU A 17 -19.01 -7.91 -0.56
N ILE A 18 -18.54 -8.64 0.45
CA ILE A 18 -17.43 -8.19 1.31
C ILE A 18 -16.16 -8.00 0.50
N LEU A 19 -15.78 -8.96 -0.34
CA LEU A 19 -14.60 -8.84 -1.20
C LEU A 19 -14.70 -7.66 -2.16
N GLY A 20 -15.88 -7.42 -2.74
CA GLY A 20 -16.11 -6.25 -3.60
C GLY A 20 -15.88 -4.93 -2.88
N ILE A 21 -16.45 -4.79 -1.69
CA ILE A 21 -16.29 -3.58 -0.86
C ILE A 21 -14.83 -3.40 -0.44
N ILE A 22 -14.17 -4.46 0.06
CA ILE A 22 -12.77 -4.40 0.49
C ILE A 22 -11.87 -4.00 -0.68
N SER A 23 -12.07 -4.57 -1.88
CA SER A 23 -11.27 -4.22 -3.07
C SER A 23 -11.40 -2.74 -3.43
N ILE A 24 -12.62 -2.18 -3.40
CA ILE A 24 -12.85 -0.77 -3.69
C ILE A 24 -12.18 0.12 -2.63
N LEU A 25 -12.37 -0.19 -1.35
CA LEU A 25 -11.77 0.57 -0.26
C LEU A 25 -10.24 0.54 -0.33
N PHE A 26 -9.66 -0.61 -0.66
CA PHE A 26 -8.22 -0.75 -0.83
C PHE A 26 -7.69 0.04 -2.03
N GLY A 27 -8.42 0.06 -3.15
CA GLY A 27 -8.09 0.89 -4.30
C GLY A 27 -8.08 2.39 -3.97
N ILE A 28 -9.09 2.85 -3.24
CA ILE A 28 -9.18 4.24 -2.75
C ILE A 28 -8.01 4.55 -1.80
N PHE A 29 -7.70 3.64 -0.88
CA PHE A 29 -6.59 3.80 0.07
C PHE A 29 -5.24 3.97 -0.64
N ILE A 30 -4.97 3.17 -1.68
CA ILE A 30 -3.72 3.27 -2.46
C ILE A 30 -3.53 4.66 -3.08
N VAL A 31 -4.63 5.32 -3.50
CA VAL A 31 -4.54 6.67 -4.07
C VAL A 31 -4.43 7.74 -2.98
N LEU A 32 -5.13 7.55 -1.87
CA LEU A 32 -5.10 8.52 -0.78
C LEU A 32 -3.77 8.49 -0.01
N PHE A 33 -3.09 7.35 0.01
CA PHE A 33 -1.84 7.20 0.76
C PHE A 33 -0.73 8.18 0.34
N PRO A 34 -0.48 8.43 -0.96
CA PRO A 34 0.48 9.42 -1.38
C PRO A 34 0.01 10.88 -1.25
N ILE A 35 -1.31 11.11 -1.04
CA ILE A 35 -1.88 12.45 -0.82
C ILE A 35 -1.76 12.87 0.65
N MET A 36 -1.36 11.96 1.54
CA MET A 36 -1.10 12.33 2.92
C MET A 36 -0.03 13.44 2.92
N PRO A 37 -0.27 14.54 3.64
CA PRO A 37 0.65 15.66 3.63
C PRO A 37 2.04 15.17 4.03
N THR A 38 2.99 15.32 3.13
CA THR A 38 4.39 15.19 3.46
C THR A 38 4.77 16.42 4.28
N THR A 39 5.60 16.24 5.29
CA THR A 39 6.15 17.35 6.07
C THR A 39 6.85 18.31 5.09
N PRO A 40 6.54 19.62 5.09
CA PRO A 40 7.30 20.56 4.29
C PRO A 40 8.79 20.51 4.65
N TYR A 41 9.67 20.67 3.66
CA TYR A 41 11.12 20.61 3.87
C TYR A 41 11.64 21.59 4.94
N GLU A 42 10.97 22.73 5.11
CA GLU A 42 11.28 23.74 6.13
C GLU A 42 11.03 23.22 7.56
N GLU A 43 10.14 22.24 7.71
CA GLU A 43 9.76 21.65 9.00
C GLU A 43 10.59 20.38 9.32
N TYR A 44 11.48 19.95 8.43
CA TYR A 44 12.35 18.80 8.69
C TYR A 44 13.24 19.05 9.90
N LYS A 45 13.40 17.99 10.68
CA LYS A 45 14.24 18.05 11.87
C LYS A 45 15.71 18.00 11.47
N GLU A 46 16.52 18.75 12.18
CA GLU A 46 17.96 18.75 12.01
C GLU A 46 18.62 18.20 13.26
N LYS A 47 19.64 17.35 13.10
CA LYS A 47 20.36 16.74 14.20
C LYS A 47 21.83 16.57 13.82
N GLU A 48 22.71 16.99 14.73
CA GLU A 48 24.13 16.62 14.70
C GLU A 48 24.30 15.20 15.21
N VAL A 49 25.02 14.39 14.47
CA VAL A 49 25.24 12.97 14.77
C VAL A 49 26.68 12.57 14.48
N ILE A 50 27.11 11.48 15.12
CA ILE A 50 28.34 10.76 14.77
C ILE A 50 27.93 9.45 14.10
N ILE A 51 28.48 9.19 12.91
CA ILE A 51 28.18 8.00 12.14
C ILE A 51 28.87 6.80 12.78
N SER A 52 28.12 5.75 13.08
CA SER A 52 28.64 4.47 13.51
C SER A 52 28.82 3.50 12.34
N GLU A 53 27.90 3.53 11.39
CA GLU A 53 27.86 2.62 10.25
C GLU A 53 27.11 3.23 9.07
N PHE A 54 27.63 3.00 7.85
CA PHE A 54 26.89 3.21 6.60
C PHE A 54 26.80 1.88 5.88
N ASP A 55 25.58 1.47 5.52
CA ASP A 55 25.35 0.17 4.90
C ASP A 55 24.18 0.20 3.92
N HIS A 56 24.01 -0.90 3.21
CA HIS A 56 23.00 -1.07 2.18
C HIS A 56 22.09 -2.23 2.51
N PHE A 57 20.79 -1.97 2.50
CA PHE A 57 19.79 -3.03 2.58
C PHE A 57 19.47 -3.56 1.20
N TYR A 58 19.64 -4.86 1.02
CA TYR A 58 19.29 -5.56 -0.21
C TYR A 58 17.94 -6.26 -0.05
N GLY A 59 16.90 -5.75 -0.68
CA GLY A 59 15.53 -6.29 -0.61
C GLY A 59 15.30 -7.57 -1.44
N GLY A 60 16.36 -8.23 -1.93
CA GLY A 60 16.28 -9.40 -2.81
C GLY A 60 15.79 -9.07 -4.22
N VAL A 61 15.47 -10.11 -5.00
CA VAL A 61 15.16 -9.98 -6.44
C VAL A 61 13.95 -9.09 -6.76
N LYS A 62 13.08 -8.79 -5.79
CA LYS A 62 11.87 -7.97 -5.95
C LYS A 62 11.67 -6.91 -4.86
N GLY A 63 12.61 -6.76 -3.94
CA GLY A 63 12.51 -5.80 -2.84
C GLY A 63 13.18 -4.47 -3.18
N ALA A 64 12.70 -3.39 -2.55
CA ALA A 64 13.37 -2.10 -2.62
C ALA A 64 14.73 -2.19 -1.92
N SER A 65 15.77 -1.73 -2.59
CA SER A 65 17.10 -1.56 -2.01
C SER A 65 17.24 -0.11 -1.58
N TYR A 66 17.86 0.13 -0.43
CA TYR A 66 18.11 1.48 0.06
C TYR A 66 19.37 1.51 0.91
N ASP A 67 20.05 2.66 0.89
CA ASP A 67 21.18 2.94 1.75
C ASP A 67 20.69 3.53 3.07
N TYR A 68 21.41 3.24 4.14
CA TYR A 68 21.09 3.78 5.46
C TYR A 68 22.35 4.04 6.29
N ILE A 69 22.18 4.89 7.27
CA ILE A 69 23.20 5.15 8.28
C ILE A 69 22.69 4.74 9.65
N ILE A 70 23.60 4.29 10.50
CA ILE A 70 23.37 4.11 11.94
C ILE A 70 24.29 5.08 12.65
N THR A 71 23.76 5.79 13.62
CA THR A 71 24.49 6.76 14.43
C THR A 71 25.02 6.11 15.73
N GLU A 72 25.97 6.72 16.42
CA GLU A 72 26.51 6.15 17.66
C GLU A 72 25.47 6.02 18.78
N ASP A 73 24.42 6.83 18.77
CA ASP A 73 23.27 6.70 19.68
C ASP A 73 22.27 5.60 19.26
N GLY A 74 22.58 4.84 18.19
CA GLY A 74 21.82 3.68 17.71
C GLY A 74 20.60 4.05 16.85
N GLU A 75 20.44 5.30 16.46
CA GLU A 75 19.36 5.70 15.55
C GLU A 75 19.70 5.31 14.11
N LYS A 76 18.66 4.85 13.38
CA LYS A 76 18.76 4.48 11.96
C LYS A 76 18.06 5.50 11.09
N TYR A 77 18.74 5.95 10.02
CA TYR A 77 18.20 6.87 9.02
C TYR A 77 18.34 6.26 7.63
N ASN A 78 17.24 6.12 6.90
CA ASN A 78 17.23 5.70 5.51
C ASN A 78 17.53 6.90 4.62
N ILE A 79 18.45 6.77 3.69
CA ILE A 79 18.87 7.88 2.81
C ILE A 79 17.92 7.91 1.60
N THR A 80 17.31 9.07 1.35
CA THR A 80 16.31 9.26 0.28
C THR A 80 16.63 10.44 -0.64
N GLY A 81 17.54 11.33 -0.25
CA GLY A 81 18.01 12.42 -1.09
C GLY A 81 18.85 11.97 -2.31
N GLU A 82 19.29 12.90 -3.11
CA GLU A 82 20.20 12.61 -4.23
C GLU A 82 21.66 12.52 -3.75
N TYR A 83 22.34 11.45 -4.13
CA TYR A 83 23.73 11.20 -3.75
C TYR A 83 24.45 10.24 -4.71
N SER A 84 25.78 10.26 -4.66
CA SER A 84 26.63 9.23 -5.23
C SER A 84 27.01 8.21 -4.15
N ARG A 85 26.61 6.96 -4.30
CA ARG A 85 26.88 5.91 -3.30
C ARG A 85 28.38 5.68 -3.07
N SER A 86 29.18 5.75 -4.12
CA SER A 86 30.64 5.60 -4.02
C SER A 86 31.24 6.71 -3.15
N GLU A 87 30.81 7.96 -3.34
CA GLU A 87 31.25 9.08 -2.53
C GLU A 87 30.78 8.97 -1.08
N LEU A 88 29.52 8.55 -0.86
CA LEU A 88 29.01 8.37 0.51
C LEU A 88 29.82 7.32 1.28
N SER A 89 30.16 6.21 0.65
CA SER A 89 30.92 5.13 1.31
C SER A 89 32.34 5.54 1.72
N GLU A 90 32.93 6.53 1.04
CA GLU A 90 34.25 7.09 1.36
C GLU A 90 34.16 8.15 2.48
N ILE A 91 33.05 8.90 2.56
CA ILE A 91 32.88 10.02 3.48
C ILE A 91 32.22 9.57 4.79
N LEU A 92 31.18 8.75 4.72
CA LEU A 92 30.40 8.29 5.89
C LEU A 92 31.03 7.10 6.58
N ILE A 93 32.30 7.24 6.97
CA ILE A 93 32.99 6.24 7.76
C ILE A 93 32.67 6.38 9.24
N LYS A 94 32.92 5.34 10.01
CA LYS A 94 32.73 5.35 11.46
C LYS A 94 33.49 6.52 12.13
N GLY A 95 32.80 7.26 12.97
CA GLY A 95 33.32 8.42 13.69
C GLY A 95 33.16 9.74 12.94
N THR A 96 32.63 9.72 11.70
CA THR A 96 32.35 10.97 10.96
C THR A 96 31.26 11.76 11.65
N ALA A 97 31.53 13.03 11.94
CA ALA A 97 30.52 13.97 12.41
C ALA A 97 29.72 14.53 11.21
N ALA A 98 28.41 14.45 11.27
CA ALA A 98 27.51 14.90 10.23
C ALA A 98 26.30 15.63 10.82
N VAL A 99 25.74 16.54 10.03
CA VAL A 99 24.44 17.15 10.27
C VAL A 99 23.45 16.49 9.34
N ILE A 100 22.40 15.90 9.91
CA ILE A 100 21.34 15.23 9.15
C ILE A 100 20.08 16.06 9.23
N LYS A 101 19.52 16.39 8.07
CA LYS A 101 18.17 16.94 7.97
C LYS A 101 17.23 15.81 7.54
N TYR A 102 16.23 15.51 8.37
CA TYR A 102 15.41 14.30 8.20
C TYR A 102 13.93 14.53 8.49
N ASP A 103 13.10 13.72 7.84
CA ASP A 103 11.68 13.58 8.13
C ASP A 103 11.40 12.26 8.88
N ILE A 104 10.30 12.24 9.61
CA ILE A 104 9.82 11.06 10.32
C ILE A 104 8.58 10.54 9.58
N ASN A 105 8.58 9.25 9.26
CA ASN A 105 7.39 8.67 8.65
C ASN A 105 6.15 8.84 9.54
N ASN A 106 5.13 9.51 9.04
CA ASN A 106 3.92 9.85 9.78
C ASN A 106 3.10 8.62 10.21
N ILE A 107 3.28 7.48 9.55
CA ILE A 107 2.57 6.22 9.84
C ILE A 107 3.42 5.32 10.73
N LEU A 108 4.73 5.30 10.48
CA LEU A 108 5.70 4.46 11.17
C LEU A 108 6.79 5.35 11.78
N PRO A 109 6.55 5.96 12.95
CA PRO A 109 7.43 7.01 13.50
C PRO A 109 8.83 6.53 13.88
N PHE A 110 9.07 5.22 13.85
CA PHE A 110 10.41 4.65 14.02
C PHE A 110 11.24 4.64 12.73
N ILE A 111 10.63 4.98 11.57
CA ILE A 111 11.33 5.12 10.28
C ILE A 111 11.65 6.60 10.09
N LYS A 112 12.94 6.90 9.97
CA LYS A 112 13.48 8.23 9.70
C LYS A 112 14.11 8.24 8.32
N TYR A 113 13.84 9.30 7.54
CA TYR A 113 14.36 9.49 6.20
C TYR A 113 15.33 10.68 6.21
N ALA A 114 16.61 10.40 5.94
CA ALA A 114 17.62 11.44 5.75
C ALA A 114 17.54 11.96 4.33
N GLU A 115 17.07 13.20 4.19
CA GLU A 115 16.91 13.88 2.90
C GLU A 115 18.12 14.76 2.56
N GLU A 116 18.83 15.20 3.60
CA GLU A 116 20.04 15.98 3.44
C GLU A 116 21.07 15.55 4.50
N ILE A 117 22.32 15.37 4.07
CA ILE A 117 23.44 15.07 4.96
C ILE A 117 24.59 16.02 4.63
N THR A 118 25.09 16.71 5.65
CA THR A 118 26.19 17.65 5.54
C THR A 118 27.36 17.17 6.39
N VAL A 119 28.55 17.07 5.79
CA VAL A 119 29.81 16.71 6.47
C VAL A 119 30.84 17.80 6.22
N GLY A 120 31.42 18.34 7.28
CA GLY A 120 32.43 19.42 7.19
C GLY A 120 31.94 20.67 6.45
N GLY A 121 30.64 20.96 6.50
CA GLY A 121 29.99 22.08 5.81
C GLY A 121 29.64 21.80 4.34
N ASN A 122 29.99 20.64 3.80
CA ASN A 122 29.62 20.24 2.44
C ASN A 122 28.40 19.34 2.45
N LYS A 123 27.40 19.62 1.61
CA LYS A 123 26.25 18.76 1.41
C LYS A 123 26.64 17.58 0.53
N ILE A 124 26.59 16.37 1.11
CA ILE A 124 26.91 15.12 0.42
C ILE A 124 25.67 14.33 0.01
N VAL A 125 24.54 14.59 0.66
CA VAL A 125 23.20 14.18 0.23
C VAL A 125 22.37 15.45 0.10
N THR A 126 21.73 15.65 -1.02
CA THR A 126 20.93 16.84 -1.30
C THR A 126 19.46 16.51 -1.43
N TYR A 127 18.61 17.34 -0.85
CA TYR A 127 17.17 17.23 -1.00
C TYR A 127 16.77 17.43 -2.46
N ASN A 128 16.01 16.50 -3.00
CA ASN A 128 15.47 16.61 -4.35
C ASN A 128 14.00 17.05 -4.30
N ASN A 129 13.78 18.34 -4.52
CA ASN A 129 12.41 18.89 -4.59
C ASN A 129 11.69 18.52 -5.90
N ASP A 130 12.44 18.11 -6.92
CA ASP A 130 11.91 17.79 -8.25
C ASP A 130 11.65 16.30 -8.45
N ALA A 131 11.81 15.47 -7.40
CA ALA A 131 11.47 14.05 -7.51
C ALA A 131 9.99 13.94 -7.90
N PRO A 132 9.67 13.63 -9.16
CA PRO A 132 8.29 13.57 -9.60
C PRO A 132 7.63 12.46 -8.81
N THR A 133 6.67 12.81 -7.98
CA THR A 133 5.75 11.84 -7.41
C THR A 133 5.08 11.15 -8.58
N ASN A 134 5.62 10.00 -8.99
CA ASN A 134 5.07 9.27 -10.13
C ASN A 134 3.74 8.61 -9.70
N TRP A 135 2.67 9.37 -9.79
CA TRP A 135 1.31 8.95 -9.46
C TRP A 135 0.76 7.86 -10.36
N THR A 136 1.37 7.70 -11.55
CA THR A 136 0.87 6.78 -12.57
C THR A 136 0.67 5.35 -12.04
N PRO A 137 1.62 4.72 -11.31
CA PRO A 137 1.40 3.39 -10.76
C PRO A 137 0.24 3.35 -9.78
N HIS A 138 0.12 4.34 -8.88
CA HIS A 138 -0.94 4.39 -7.87
C HIS A 138 -2.32 4.50 -8.50
N ILE A 139 -2.46 5.34 -9.54
CA ILE A 139 -3.71 5.48 -10.31
C ILE A 139 -4.06 4.17 -11.02
N ILE A 140 -3.10 3.51 -11.66
CA ILE A 140 -3.31 2.23 -12.33
C ILE A 140 -3.78 1.16 -11.33
N PHE A 141 -3.12 1.04 -10.18
CA PHE A 141 -3.53 0.10 -9.13
C PHE A 141 -4.94 0.40 -8.60
N CYS A 142 -5.27 1.67 -8.36
CA CYS A 142 -6.62 2.08 -7.97
C CYS A 142 -7.66 1.61 -8.99
N ILE A 143 -7.44 1.88 -10.26
CA ILE A 143 -8.35 1.48 -11.34
C ILE A 143 -8.53 -0.03 -11.35
N ILE A 144 -7.45 -0.82 -11.25
CA ILE A 144 -7.49 -2.27 -11.22
C ILE A 144 -8.32 -2.78 -10.03
N PHE A 145 -8.06 -2.29 -8.81
CA PHE A 145 -8.81 -2.72 -7.62
C PHE A 145 -10.27 -2.31 -7.66
N CYS A 146 -10.58 -1.12 -8.17
CA CYS A 146 -11.96 -0.69 -8.37
C CYS A 146 -12.70 -1.56 -9.38
N LEU A 147 -12.06 -1.91 -10.52
CA LEU A 147 -12.65 -2.82 -11.52
C LEU A 147 -12.89 -4.22 -10.93
N ILE A 148 -11.94 -4.77 -10.18
CA ILE A 148 -12.11 -6.05 -9.49
C ILE A 148 -13.29 -5.97 -8.51
N GLY A 149 -13.38 -4.90 -7.72
CA GLY A 149 -14.50 -4.69 -6.79
C GLY A 149 -15.86 -4.64 -7.51
N VAL A 150 -15.95 -3.90 -8.60
CA VAL A 150 -17.16 -3.81 -9.43
C VAL A 150 -17.53 -5.18 -10.03
N LEU A 151 -16.56 -5.98 -10.48
CA LEU A 151 -16.80 -7.33 -10.98
C LEU A 151 -17.37 -8.26 -9.90
N PHE A 152 -16.87 -8.18 -8.67
CA PHE A 152 -17.42 -8.94 -7.53
C PHE A 152 -18.86 -8.52 -7.21
N LEU A 153 -19.16 -7.23 -7.21
CA LEU A 153 -20.51 -6.71 -6.98
C LEU A 153 -21.46 -7.12 -8.10
N PHE A 154 -20.99 -7.12 -9.35
CA PHE A 154 -21.76 -7.58 -10.50
C PHE A 154 -22.05 -9.10 -10.43
N ALA A 155 -21.05 -9.91 -10.08
CA ALA A 155 -21.21 -11.34 -9.87
C ALA A 155 -22.22 -11.63 -8.74
N PHE A 156 -22.17 -10.85 -7.65
CA PHE A 156 -23.14 -10.89 -6.56
C PHE A 156 -24.57 -10.63 -7.06
N ARG A 157 -24.76 -9.52 -7.78
CA ARG A 157 -26.07 -9.15 -8.35
C ARG A 157 -26.60 -10.20 -9.33
N TRP A 158 -25.72 -10.73 -10.19
CA TRP A 158 -26.07 -11.79 -11.14
C TRP A 158 -26.57 -13.04 -10.45
N GLN A 159 -25.89 -13.47 -9.42
CA GLN A 159 -26.30 -14.65 -8.65
C GLN A 159 -27.66 -14.46 -7.96
N ILE A 160 -27.93 -13.29 -7.38
CA ILE A 160 -29.25 -12.99 -6.79
C ILE A 160 -30.36 -13.11 -7.87
N ILE A 161 -30.17 -12.50 -9.02
CA ILE A 161 -31.13 -12.56 -10.12
C ILE A 161 -31.35 -14.01 -10.58
N ARG A 162 -30.27 -14.77 -10.73
CA ARG A 162 -30.33 -16.18 -11.12
C ARG A 162 -31.10 -17.01 -10.11
N ASN A 163 -30.89 -16.82 -8.83
CA ASN A 163 -31.60 -17.56 -7.79
C ASN A 163 -33.08 -17.21 -7.74
N ARG A 164 -33.45 -15.92 -7.85
CA ARG A 164 -34.86 -15.52 -7.96
C ARG A 164 -35.56 -16.21 -9.13
N LYS A 165 -34.92 -16.23 -10.30
CA LYS A 165 -35.48 -16.93 -11.48
C LYS A 165 -35.65 -18.44 -11.25
N LEU A 166 -34.73 -19.07 -10.50
CA LEU A 166 -34.85 -20.49 -10.16
C LEU A 166 -35.95 -20.75 -9.15
N GLN A 167 -36.16 -19.87 -8.16
CA GLN A 167 -37.28 -19.97 -7.20
C GLN A 167 -38.63 -19.86 -7.92
N VAL A 168 -38.80 -18.83 -8.74
CA VAL A 168 -40.06 -18.67 -9.52
C VAL A 168 -40.35 -19.90 -10.38
N LYS A 169 -39.34 -20.47 -11.06
CA LYS A 169 -39.52 -21.71 -11.82
C LYS A 169 -39.92 -22.90 -10.95
N ARG A 170 -39.46 -22.98 -9.69
CA ARG A 170 -39.85 -24.01 -8.76
C ARG A 170 -41.31 -23.87 -8.32
N ASP A 171 -41.68 -22.64 -7.94
CA ASP A 171 -43.05 -22.34 -7.48
C ASP A 171 -44.07 -22.63 -8.57
N VAL A 172 -43.78 -22.27 -9.82
CA VAL A 172 -44.62 -22.59 -10.96
C VAL A 172 -44.74 -24.13 -11.17
N ARG A 173 -43.65 -24.89 -10.98
CA ARG A 173 -43.71 -26.37 -11.08
C ARG A 173 -44.52 -27.00 -9.96
N ILE A 174 -44.38 -26.47 -8.74
CA ILE A 174 -45.14 -26.93 -7.57
C ILE A 174 -46.64 -26.64 -7.78
N MET A 175 -47.00 -25.43 -8.17
CA MET A 175 -48.39 -25.07 -8.47
C MET A 175 -48.99 -25.97 -9.57
N LYS A 176 -48.25 -26.23 -10.65
CA LYS A 176 -48.70 -27.15 -11.72
C LYS A 176 -48.90 -28.60 -11.20
N LYS A 177 -48.05 -29.07 -10.28
CA LYS A 177 -48.14 -30.42 -9.71
C LYS A 177 -49.33 -30.55 -8.77
N TYR A 178 -49.55 -29.54 -7.90
CA TYR A 178 -50.67 -29.57 -6.94
C TYR A 178 -52.00 -29.13 -7.56
N GLY A 179 -51.99 -28.27 -8.57
CA GLY A 179 -53.20 -27.90 -9.31
C GLY A 179 -53.78 -29.05 -10.17
N LYS A 180 -52.97 -30.07 -10.50
CA LYS A 180 -53.46 -31.31 -11.15
C LYS A 180 -54.04 -32.31 -10.18
N LEU A 181 -53.82 -32.14 -8.87
CA LEU A 181 -54.36 -33.04 -7.81
C LEU A 181 -55.70 -32.56 -7.26
N LYS A 182 -56.17 -31.36 -7.68
CA LYS A 182 -57.49 -30.83 -7.28
C LYS A 182 -58.56 -30.91 -8.38
N LYS A 183 -58.32 -31.66 -9.45
CA LYS A 183 -59.31 -32.08 -10.43
C LYS A 183 -59.50 -33.57 -10.29
#